data_48b26305f4d70a798144631472213d87
#
_entry.id   48b26305f4d70a798144631472213d87
#
_cell.length_a   1.000
_cell.length_b   1.000
_cell.length_c   1.000
_cell.angle_alpha   90.00
_cell.angle_beta   90.00
_cell.angle_gamma   90.00
#
_symmetry.space_group_name_H-M   'P 1'
#
loop_
_entity.id
_entity.type
_entity.pdbx_description
1 polymer ?
#
loop_
_entity_poly.entity_id
_entity_poly.type
_entity_poly.pdbx_seq_one_letter_code
_entity_poly.pdbx_strand_id
1 'polypeptide(L)'
;MDLLSSWIVVLGVAVICAFLPWGAITLVLAVDIVMNIFAVSVELGGMVAIIMMIMFLLFFRFSPKQGMLLVFVPLAFFLKIPYIVPIIAGLVCTPAAVVSVIFGTIIYYIIYIISENLSALTGSSSGAISTANINSIINMINSNTEMILAIIAFTITTLVVYSIKRLSMTMRVQLP
;
A
#
# COMPACT_ATOMS: atom_id res chain seq x y z
N MET A 1 -22.33 -13.03 2.38
CA MET A 1 -21.08 -12.24 2.32
C MET A 1 -19.81 -13.09 2.49
N ASP A 2 -19.92 -14.40 2.37
CA ASP A 2 -18.89 -15.33 2.84
C ASP A 2 -18.00 -15.92 1.74
N LEU A 3 -18.21 -15.55 0.47
CA LEU A 3 -17.48 -16.16 -0.63
C LEU A 3 -16.01 -15.67 -0.71
N LEU A 4 -15.74 -14.39 -0.43
CA LEU A 4 -14.39 -13.81 -0.47
C LEU A 4 -13.61 -14.03 0.84
N SER A 5 -14.32 -14.29 1.95
CA SER A 5 -13.73 -14.68 3.25
C SER A 5 -13.50 -16.20 3.37
N SER A 6 -13.87 -16.96 2.35
CA SER A 6 -13.67 -18.41 2.34
C SER A 6 -12.18 -18.74 2.26
N TRP A 7 -11.71 -19.61 3.16
CA TRP A 7 -10.33 -20.15 3.14
C TRP A 7 -9.91 -20.69 1.77
N ILE A 8 -10.87 -21.14 0.98
CA ILE A 8 -10.66 -21.69 -0.36
C ILE A 8 -10.21 -20.58 -1.32
N VAL A 9 -10.82 -19.39 -1.25
CA VAL A 9 -10.44 -18.24 -2.11
C VAL A 9 -9.05 -17.73 -1.73
N VAL A 10 -8.77 -17.59 -0.43
CA VAL A 10 -7.46 -17.17 0.07
C VAL A 10 -6.37 -18.13 -0.36
N LEU A 11 -6.62 -19.45 -0.23
CA LEU A 11 -5.70 -20.48 -0.71
C LEU A 11 -5.52 -20.42 -2.22
N GLY A 12 -6.59 -20.23 -2.99
CA GLY A 12 -6.53 -20.08 -4.45
C GLY A 12 -5.67 -18.90 -4.88
N VAL A 13 -5.87 -17.74 -4.29
CA VAL A 13 -5.06 -16.53 -4.55
C VAL A 13 -3.60 -16.76 -4.15
N ALA A 14 -3.34 -17.40 -3.00
CA ALA A 14 -1.98 -17.71 -2.56
C ALA A 14 -1.25 -18.63 -3.54
N VAL A 15 -1.92 -19.67 -4.06
CA VAL A 15 -1.35 -20.58 -5.08
C VAL A 15 -1.06 -19.85 -6.37
N ILE A 16 -1.99 -19.01 -6.85
CA ILE A 16 -1.78 -18.19 -8.04
C ILE A 16 -0.56 -17.27 -7.87
N CYS A 17 -0.48 -16.57 -6.72
CA CYS A 17 0.64 -15.68 -6.40
C CYS A 17 1.99 -16.42 -6.35
N ALA A 18 2.02 -17.71 -5.97
CA ALA A 18 3.26 -18.48 -5.93
C ALA A 18 3.90 -18.72 -7.31
N PHE A 19 3.10 -18.72 -8.37
CA PHE A 19 3.58 -18.92 -9.76
C PHE A 19 3.83 -17.61 -10.52
N LEU A 20 3.41 -16.46 -9.99
CA LEU A 20 3.51 -15.19 -10.69
C LEU A 20 4.83 -14.46 -10.42
N PRO A 21 5.36 -13.70 -11.41
CA PRO A 21 6.49 -12.81 -11.19
C PRO A 21 6.12 -11.68 -10.22
N TRP A 22 7.11 -11.15 -9.51
CA TRP A 22 6.95 -10.16 -8.43
C TRP A 22 6.05 -8.96 -8.78
N GLY A 23 6.13 -8.46 -10.02
CA GLY A 23 5.29 -7.35 -10.46
C GLY A 23 3.81 -7.72 -10.62
N ALA A 24 3.52 -8.96 -11.00
CA ALA A 24 2.15 -9.43 -11.17
C ALA A 24 1.48 -9.77 -9.82
N ILE A 25 2.27 -10.18 -8.80
CA ILE A 25 1.76 -10.41 -7.45
C ILE A 25 1.14 -9.14 -6.87
N THR A 26 1.82 -7.99 -7.04
CA THR A 26 1.30 -6.70 -6.56
C THR A 26 -0.01 -6.32 -7.24
N LEU A 27 -0.15 -6.65 -8.53
CA LEU A 27 -1.36 -6.39 -9.30
C LEU A 27 -2.53 -7.26 -8.84
N VAL A 28 -2.28 -8.56 -8.62
CA VAL A 28 -3.29 -9.51 -8.11
C VAL A 28 -3.79 -9.08 -6.74
N LEU A 29 -2.88 -8.72 -5.82
CA LEU A 29 -3.27 -8.25 -4.48
C LEU A 29 -4.04 -6.93 -4.52
N ALA A 30 -3.70 -6.02 -5.42
CA ALA A 30 -4.47 -4.78 -5.57
C ALA A 30 -5.88 -5.04 -6.08
N VAL A 31 -6.03 -5.95 -7.05
CA VAL A 31 -7.35 -6.36 -7.55
C VAL A 31 -8.14 -7.03 -6.44
N ASP A 32 -7.52 -7.90 -5.63
CA ASP A 32 -8.17 -8.56 -4.51
C ASP A 32 -8.69 -7.54 -3.47
N ILE A 33 -7.87 -6.55 -3.11
CA ILE A 33 -8.28 -5.47 -2.20
C ILE A 33 -9.48 -4.70 -2.76
N VAL A 34 -9.41 -4.32 -4.04
CA VAL A 34 -10.50 -3.59 -4.70
C VAL A 34 -11.77 -4.43 -4.74
N MET A 35 -11.70 -5.71 -5.08
CA MET A 35 -12.84 -6.62 -5.11
C MET A 35 -13.48 -6.79 -3.71
N ASN A 36 -12.67 -6.88 -2.66
CA ASN A 36 -13.16 -6.93 -1.29
C ASN A 36 -13.93 -5.66 -0.90
N ILE A 37 -13.44 -4.48 -1.29
CA ILE A 37 -14.12 -3.21 -1.03
C ILE A 37 -15.40 -3.08 -1.87
N PHE A 38 -15.40 -3.56 -3.12
CA PHE A 38 -16.59 -3.62 -3.95
C PHE A 38 -17.68 -4.50 -3.34
N ALA A 39 -17.32 -5.58 -2.68
CA ALA A 39 -18.26 -6.47 -2.00
C ALA A 39 -18.97 -5.78 -0.81
N VAL A 40 -18.32 -4.77 -0.22
CA VAL A 40 -18.90 -3.97 0.87
C VAL A 40 -19.76 -2.83 0.32
N SER A 41 -19.24 -2.08 -0.63
CA SER A 41 -19.95 -0.97 -1.28
C SER A 41 -19.36 -0.73 -2.67
N VAL A 42 -20.25 -0.76 -3.67
CA VAL A 42 -19.88 -0.55 -5.09
C VAL A 42 -19.25 0.83 -5.30
N GLU A 43 -19.75 1.84 -4.63
CA GLU A 43 -19.30 3.21 -4.81
C GLU A 43 -17.94 3.47 -4.14
N LEU A 44 -17.74 2.94 -2.93
CA LEU A 44 -16.43 2.98 -2.27
C LEU A 44 -15.40 2.18 -3.07
N GLY A 45 -15.79 1.00 -3.54
CA GLY A 45 -14.96 0.17 -4.40
C GLY A 45 -14.53 0.90 -5.67
N GLY A 46 -15.46 1.62 -6.31
CA GLY A 46 -15.17 2.44 -7.49
C GLY A 46 -14.18 3.57 -7.21
N MET A 47 -14.35 4.30 -6.11
CA MET A 47 -13.43 5.36 -5.70
C MET A 47 -12.02 4.82 -5.42
N VAL A 48 -11.93 3.75 -4.63
CA VAL A 48 -10.65 3.11 -4.29
C VAL A 48 -9.99 2.52 -5.54
N ALA A 49 -10.76 1.94 -6.45
CA ALA A 49 -10.25 1.41 -7.72
C ALA A 49 -9.60 2.51 -8.56
N ILE A 50 -10.18 3.69 -8.64
CA ILE A 50 -9.60 4.83 -9.37
C ILE A 50 -8.29 5.27 -8.72
N ILE A 51 -8.27 5.44 -7.39
CA ILE A 51 -7.06 5.83 -6.65
C ILE A 51 -5.97 4.77 -6.84
N MET A 52 -6.30 3.49 -6.67
CA MET A 52 -5.37 2.38 -6.87
C MET A 52 -4.86 2.33 -8.30
N MET A 53 -5.70 2.54 -9.30
CA MET A 53 -5.30 2.57 -10.71
C MET A 53 -4.28 3.67 -10.98
N ILE A 54 -4.52 4.89 -10.47
CA ILE A 54 -3.58 6.02 -10.60
C ILE A 54 -2.26 5.68 -9.90
N MET A 55 -2.32 5.14 -8.69
CA MET A 55 -1.12 4.74 -7.94
C MET A 55 -0.33 3.65 -8.67
N PHE A 56 -0.99 2.67 -9.28
CA PHE A 56 -0.33 1.63 -10.06
C PHE A 56 0.34 2.17 -11.31
N LEU A 57 -0.31 3.07 -12.05
CA LEU A 57 0.28 3.72 -13.23
C LEU A 57 1.57 4.48 -12.84
N LEU A 58 1.52 5.24 -11.74
CA LEU A 58 2.69 5.94 -11.23
C LEU A 58 3.77 4.96 -10.76
N PHE A 59 3.38 3.90 -10.05
CA PHE A 59 4.29 2.88 -9.58
C PHE A 59 5.05 2.18 -10.72
N PHE A 60 4.34 1.70 -11.74
CA PHE A 60 4.97 1.05 -12.90
C PHE A 60 5.89 1.98 -13.67
N ARG A 61 5.60 3.28 -13.65
CA ARG A 61 6.45 4.27 -14.30
C ARG A 61 7.76 4.52 -13.54
N PHE A 62 7.72 4.56 -12.21
CA PHE A 62 8.87 4.95 -11.38
C PHE A 62 9.67 3.78 -10.82
N SER A 63 9.02 2.67 -10.50
CA SER A 63 9.67 1.60 -9.73
C SER A 63 9.15 0.18 -10.05
N PRO A 64 9.15 -0.26 -11.32
CA PRO A 64 8.56 -1.55 -11.72
C PRO A 64 9.28 -2.76 -11.10
N LYS A 65 10.56 -2.62 -10.75
CA LYS A 65 11.38 -3.70 -10.19
C LYS A 65 11.22 -3.88 -8.68
N GLN A 66 10.51 -2.98 -8.00
CA GLN A 66 10.42 -2.94 -6.54
C GLN A 66 9.00 -3.22 -6.02
N GLY A 67 8.20 -3.95 -6.80
CA GLY A 67 6.84 -4.36 -6.45
C GLY A 67 6.75 -5.09 -5.12
N MET A 68 7.79 -5.85 -4.76
CA MET A 68 7.85 -6.54 -3.48
C MET A 68 7.70 -5.58 -2.29
N LEU A 69 8.34 -4.40 -2.33
CA LEU A 69 8.23 -3.41 -1.25
C LEU A 69 6.81 -2.89 -1.07
N LEU A 70 6.05 -2.74 -2.16
CA LEU A 70 4.66 -2.29 -2.11
C LEU A 70 3.77 -3.21 -1.27
N VAL A 71 4.05 -4.52 -1.29
CA VAL A 71 3.33 -5.53 -0.50
C VAL A 71 3.90 -5.63 0.92
N PHE A 72 5.23 -5.52 1.07
CA PHE A 72 5.87 -5.62 2.38
C PHE A 72 5.49 -4.47 3.32
N VAL A 73 5.24 -3.27 2.81
CA VAL A 73 4.87 -2.12 3.65
C VAL A 73 3.55 -2.38 4.38
N PRO A 74 2.41 -2.66 3.71
CA PRO A 74 1.16 -2.96 4.41
C PRO A 74 1.27 -4.16 5.35
N LEU A 75 2.01 -5.20 4.95
CA LEU A 75 2.23 -6.37 5.77
C LEU A 75 2.99 -6.05 7.07
N ALA A 76 4.02 -5.20 7.00
CA ALA A 76 4.78 -4.77 8.17
C ALA A 76 3.95 -3.91 9.14
N PHE A 77 3.05 -3.09 8.63
CA PHE A 77 2.08 -2.37 9.44
C PHE A 77 1.12 -3.33 10.16
N PHE A 78 0.64 -4.34 9.46
CA PHE A 78 -0.21 -5.38 10.04
C PHE A 78 0.51 -6.15 11.16
N LEU A 79 1.80 -6.44 10.98
CA LEU A 79 2.66 -7.07 11.99
C LEU A 79 3.09 -6.11 13.12
N LYS A 80 2.67 -4.85 13.09
CA LYS A 80 3.05 -3.78 14.04
C LYS A 80 4.57 -3.47 14.08
N ILE A 81 5.29 -3.74 13.01
CA ILE A 81 6.73 -3.47 12.84
C ILE A 81 7.05 -2.66 11.58
N PRO A 82 6.35 -1.54 11.33
CA PRO A 82 6.47 -0.81 10.06
C PRO A 82 7.86 -0.20 9.82
N TYR A 83 8.61 0.10 10.88
CA TYR A 83 9.90 0.78 10.80
C TYR A 83 11.01 -0.07 10.16
N ILE A 84 10.86 -1.38 10.10
CA ILE A 84 11.83 -2.28 9.47
C ILE A 84 11.86 -2.07 7.94
N VAL A 85 10.72 -1.77 7.34
CA VAL A 85 10.62 -1.67 5.87
C VAL A 85 11.48 -0.55 5.28
N PRO A 86 11.44 0.71 5.76
CA PRO A 86 12.27 1.77 5.20
C PRO A 86 13.77 1.51 5.39
N ILE A 87 14.15 0.79 6.44
CA ILE A 87 15.56 0.41 6.67
C ILE A 87 16.00 -0.63 5.63
N ILE A 88 15.24 -1.71 5.45
CA ILE A 88 15.53 -2.74 4.44
C ILE A 88 15.50 -2.13 3.03
N ALA A 89 14.52 -1.30 2.74
CA ALA A 89 14.40 -0.62 1.46
C ALA A 89 15.63 0.25 1.14
N GLY A 90 16.13 1.01 2.12
CA GLY A 90 17.33 1.83 1.98
C GLY A 90 18.60 1.00 1.80
N LEU A 91 18.70 -0.16 2.51
CA LEU A 91 19.89 -1.03 2.44
C LEU A 91 19.95 -1.87 1.16
N VAL A 92 18.83 -2.40 0.70
CA VAL A 92 18.82 -3.40 -0.40
C VAL A 92 18.51 -2.75 -1.73
N CYS A 93 17.62 -1.78 -1.77
CA CYS A 93 17.06 -1.25 -2.99
C CYS A 93 17.76 0.03 -3.49
N THR A 94 17.26 0.53 -4.63
CA THR A 94 17.66 1.82 -5.23
C THR A 94 16.88 2.97 -4.59
N PRO A 95 17.27 4.25 -4.78
CA PRO A 95 16.52 5.40 -4.24
C PRO A 95 15.06 5.47 -4.73
N ALA A 96 14.76 4.83 -5.87
CA ALA A 96 13.38 4.68 -6.33
C ALA A 96 12.47 3.85 -5.39
N ALA A 97 13.05 3.09 -4.44
CA ALA A 97 12.32 2.38 -3.40
C ALA A 97 11.47 3.30 -2.50
N VAL A 98 11.88 4.55 -2.35
CA VAL A 98 11.11 5.57 -1.61
C VAL A 98 9.68 5.66 -2.14
N VAL A 99 9.52 5.65 -3.47
CA VAL A 99 8.20 5.71 -4.12
C VAL A 99 7.34 4.51 -3.74
N SER A 100 7.93 3.30 -3.74
CA SER A 100 7.22 2.07 -3.34
C SER A 100 6.81 2.10 -1.86
N VAL A 101 7.67 2.62 -0.99
CA VAL A 101 7.38 2.74 0.45
C VAL A 101 6.24 3.75 0.69
N ILE A 102 6.27 4.90 0.01
CA ILE A 102 5.20 5.90 0.11
C ILE A 102 3.86 5.30 -0.32
N PHE A 103 3.81 4.66 -1.49
CA PHE A 103 2.57 4.06 -2.00
C PHE A 103 2.07 2.93 -1.11
N GLY A 104 2.96 2.06 -0.61
CA GLY A 104 2.58 1.01 0.33
C GLY A 104 2.00 1.57 1.64
N THR A 105 2.54 2.68 2.14
CA THR A 105 2.01 3.37 3.32
C THR A 105 0.62 3.94 3.04
N ILE A 106 0.42 4.60 1.91
CA ILE A 106 -0.89 5.15 1.52
C ILE A 106 -1.93 4.03 1.40
N ILE A 107 -1.59 2.92 0.75
CA ILE A 107 -2.49 1.74 0.61
C ILE A 107 -2.92 1.23 1.99
N TYR A 108 -1.98 1.08 2.91
CA TYR A 108 -2.30 0.64 4.27
C TYR A 108 -3.28 1.58 4.96
N TYR A 109 -3.03 2.90 4.94
CA TYR A 109 -3.91 3.86 5.60
C TYR A 109 -5.29 3.96 4.94
N ILE A 110 -5.39 3.80 3.62
CA ILE A 110 -6.69 3.72 2.95
C ILE A 110 -7.48 2.51 3.46
N ILE A 111 -6.86 1.34 3.51
CA ILE A 111 -7.51 0.12 4.01
C ILE A 111 -7.91 0.29 5.48
N TYR A 112 -7.03 0.88 6.29
CA TYR A 112 -7.26 1.12 7.72
C TYR A 112 -8.45 2.06 7.95
N ILE A 113 -8.51 3.20 7.26
CA ILE A 113 -9.61 4.17 7.36
C ILE A 113 -10.94 3.54 6.93
N ILE A 114 -10.94 2.76 5.85
CA ILE A 114 -12.15 2.07 5.38
C ILE A 114 -12.60 1.03 6.41
N SER A 115 -11.69 0.24 6.96
CA SER A 115 -12.03 -0.80 7.93
C SER A 115 -12.58 -0.24 9.25
N GLU A 116 -12.06 0.88 9.73
CA GLU A 116 -12.58 1.54 10.93
C GLU A 116 -13.98 2.17 10.72
N ASN A 117 -14.23 2.68 9.53
CA ASN A 117 -15.49 3.36 9.21
C ASN A 117 -16.53 2.44 8.54
N LEU A 118 -16.25 1.14 8.44
CA LEU A 118 -17.10 0.17 7.76
C LEU A 118 -18.52 0.15 8.30
N SER A 119 -18.69 0.19 9.62
CA SER A 119 -20.00 0.22 10.29
C SER A 119 -20.81 1.48 9.98
N ALA A 120 -20.16 2.62 9.86
CA ALA A 120 -20.80 3.88 9.47
C ALA A 120 -21.19 3.90 7.98
N LEU A 121 -20.42 3.21 7.14
CA LEU A 121 -20.63 3.14 5.70
C LEU A 121 -21.71 2.12 5.30
N THR A 122 -21.85 1.03 6.06
CA THR A 122 -22.88 0.00 5.84
C THR A 122 -24.22 0.33 6.50
N GLY A 123 -24.25 1.22 7.48
CA GLY A 123 -25.46 1.63 8.20
C GLY A 123 -26.41 2.55 7.43
N SER A 124 -25.99 3.14 6.34
CA SER A 124 -26.83 3.92 5.43
C SER A 124 -27.47 3.04 4.37
N SER A 125 -28.49 2.29 4.78
CA SER A 125 -29.29 1.38 3.95
C SER A 125 -30.28 2.10 3.03
N SER A 126 -29.82 3.00 2.22
CA SER A 126 -30.55 3.48 1.05
C SER A 126 -29.55 3.81 -0.04
N GLY A 127 -29.65 3.09 -1.16
CA GLY A 127 -28.73 3.07 -2.29
C GLY A 127 -28.44 4.38 -3.03
N ALA A 128 -28.23 5.44 -2.29
CA ALA A 128 -27.68 6.70 -2.76
C ALA A 128 -26.60 7.10 -1.74
N ILE A 129 -25.35 6.75 -2.02
CA ILE A 129 -24.25 7.39 -1.32
C ILE A 129 -24.34 8.87 -1.65
N SER A 130 -24.70 9.65 -0.64
CA SER A 130 -24.59 11.09 -0.76
C SER A 130 -23.11 11.42 -0.98
N THR A 131 -22.83 12.32 -1.91
CA THR A 131 -21.50 12.94 -2.12
C THR A 131 -20.87 13.39 -0.79
N ALA A 132 -21.64 13.52 0.27
CA ALA A 132 -21.23 13.76 1.64
C ALA A 132 -20.32 12.65 2.22
N ASN A 133 -20.60 11.37 1.93
CA ASN A 133 -19.78 10.26 2.46
C ASN A 133 -18.41 10.19 1.77
N ILE A 134 -18.35 10.45 0.47
CA ILE A 134 -17.10 10.49 -0.29
C ILE A 134 -16.23 11.66 0.20
N ASN A 135 -16.82 12.86 0.37
CA ASN A 135 -16.11 14.01 0.90
C ASN A 135 -15.63 13.79 2.34
N SER A 136 -16.39 13.07 3.16
CA SER A 136 -15.95 12.72 4.52
C SER A 136 -14.72 11.81 4.51
N ILE A 137 -14.67 10.80 3.64
CA ILE A 137 -13.53 9.92 3.52
C ILE A 137 -12.29 10.67 2.99
N ILE A 138 -12.47 11.50 1.97
CA ILE A 138 -11.38 12.34 1.44
C ILE A 138 -10.85 13.27 2.53
N ASN A 139 -11.72 13.87 3.31
CA ASN A 139 -11.32 14.73 4.43
C ASN A 139 -10.63 13.93 5.54
N MET A 140 -11.07 12.71 5.84
CA MET A 140 -10.41 11.81 6.81
C MET A 140 -9.01 11.42 6.34
N ILE A 141 -8.84 11.10 5.07
CA ILE A 141 -7.53 10.80 4.48
C ILE A 141 -6.61 12.02 4.55
N ASN A 142 -7.14 13.19 4.19
CA ASN A 142 -6.33 14.42 4.11
C ASN A 142 -5.99 14.99 5.49
N SER A 143 -6.84 14.78 6.50
CA SER A 143 -6.61 15.22 7.89
C SER A 143 -5.89 14.18 8.75
N ASN A 144 -5.56 13.01 8.20
CA ASN A 144 -4.84 11.98 8.96
C ASN A 144 -3.36 12.36 9.13
N THR A 145 -3.07 13.04 10.23
CA THR A 145 -1.72 13.49 10.58
C THR A 145 -0.74 12.32 10.72
N GLU A 146 -1.21 11.17 11.20
CA GLU A 146 -0.36 9.98 11.37
C GLU A 146 0.14 9.45 10.02
N MET A 147 -0.71 9.43 9.01
CA MET A 147 -0.33 9.04 7.65
C MET A 147 0.76 9.95 7.09
N ILE A 148 0.58 11.27 7.22
CA ILE A 148 1.53 12.26 6.72
C ILE A 148 2.87 12.12 7.45
N LEU A 149 2.85 12.00 8.77
CA LEU A 149 4.05 11.80 9.58
C LEU A 149 4.77 10.50 9.23
N ALA A 150 4.03 9.40 9.03
CA ALA A 150 4.60 8.12 8.63
C ALA A 150 5.28 8.21 7.26
N ILE A 151 4.65 8.86 6.27
CA ILE A 151 5.22 9.06 4.93
C ILE A 151 6.51 9.87 5.02
N ILE A 152 6.52 10.98 5.76
CA ILE A 152 7.70 11.83 5.93
C ILE A 152 8.83 11.05 6.63
N ALA A 153 8.52 10.39 7.74
CA ALA A 153 9.50 9.63 8.51
C ALA A 153 10.12 8.49 7.67
N PHE A 154 9.30 7.73 6.94
CA PHE A 154 9.79 6.63 6.10
C PHE A 154 10.60 7.10 4.91
N THR A 155 10.20 8.22 4.29
CA THR A 155 10.96 8.85 3.20
C THR A 155 12.34 9.27 3.68
N ILE A 156 12.43 9.99 4.80
CA ILE A 156 13.69 10.45 5.39
C ILE A 156 14.56 9.25 5.76
N THR A 157 14.00 8.26 6.47
CA THR A 157 14.74 7.06 6.89
C THR A 157 15.31 6.31 5.70
N THR A 158 14.51 6.07 4.66
CA THR A 158 14.96 5.36 3.46
C THR A 158 16.10 6.12 2.75
N LEU A 159 15.98 7.45 2.62
CA LEU A 159 17.00 8.28 1.99
C LEU A 159 18.29 8.34 2.82
N VAL A 160 18.20 8.48 4.13
CA VAL A 160 19.37 8.50 5.03
C VAL A 160 20.10 7.17 4.97
N VAL A 161 19.41 6.04 5.11
CA VAL A 161 19.99 4.70 5.04
C VAL A 161 20.66 4.47 3.68
N TYR A 162 20.00 4.86 2.59
CA TYR A 162 20.57 4.77 1.25
C TYR A 162 21.84 5.63 1.10
N SER A 163 21.85 6.84 1.65
CA SER A 163 23.02 7.76 1.60
C SER A 163 24.20 7.18 2.36
N ILE A 164 23.97 6.62 3.55
CA ILE A 164 25.02 5.95 4.35
C ILE A 164 25.60 4.75 3.60
N LYS A 165 24.75 3.92 3.00
CA LYS A 165 25.19 2.79 2.16
C LYS A 165 26.07 3.26 1.00
N ARG A 166 25.68 4.33 0.32
CA ARG A 166 26.44 4.88 -0.81
C ARG A 166 27.80 5.40 -0.38
N LEU A 167 27.88 6.12 0.74
CA LEU A 167 29.14 6.61 1.30
C LEU A 167 30.08 5.45 1.68
N SER A 168 29.56 4.41 2.33
CA SER A 168 30.33 3.22 2.71
C SER A 168 30.91 2.49 1.49
N MET A 169 30.19 2.41 0.39
CA MET A 169 30.69 1.81 -0.86
C MET A 169 31.80 2.65 -1.50
N THR A 170 31.66 3.97 -1.51
CA THR A 170 32.65 4.88 -2.09
C THR A 170 33.98 4.82 -1.32
N MET A 171 33.92 4.73 0.01
CA MET A 171 35.12 4.60 0.85
C MET A 171 35.84 3.27 0.63
N ARG A 172 35.13 2.16 0.37
CA ARG A 172 35.76 0.85 0.10
C ARG A 172 36.50 0.79 -1.23
N VAL A 173 36.13 1.59 -2.21
CA VAL A 173 36.78 1.62 -3.54
C VAL A 173 38.03 2.47 -3.50
N GLN A 174 38.23 3.35 -2.51
CA GLN A 174 39.41 4.23 -2.39
C GLN A 174 40.53 3.70 -1.48
N LEU A 175 40.35 2.55 -0.86
CA LEU A 175 41.40 1.88 -0.11
C LEU A 175 42.09 0.88 -1.05
N PRO A 176 43.39 1.12 -1.43
CA PRO A 176 44.16 0.20 -2.26
C PRO A 176 44.45 -1.12 -1.54
#